data_5606e892287321ee21b372bc08cbd0a1
#
_entry.id   5606e892287321ee21b372bc08cbd0a1
#
_cell.length_a   1.000
_cell.length_b   1.000
_cell.length_c   1.000
_cell.angle_alpha   90.00
_cell.angle_beta   90.00
_cell.angle_gamma   90.00
#
_symmetry.space_group_name_H-M   'P 1'
#
loop_
_entity.id
_entity.type
_entity.pdbx_description
1 polymer ?
#
loop_
_entity_poly.entity_id
_entity_poly.type
_entity_poly.pdbx_seq_one_letter_code
_entity_poly.pdbx_strand_id
1 'polypeptide(L)'
;MLGEIYGELLRAAGATERLMELLDSPSPVRSDESLPSPPPAAQPQPLPITFDQVVFHYPSRPQVPALDGFTLHIAAGETVALVGASGAGKSTVFQLLQRFYDTQEGQIAIGGQALDSISLHHLRSRMALVPQDPVIFSGSAADNIRYGSPQASDEQVLAAAHAAHAHDFISALPEGYATFLGERGVRLSGGQRQRIVIARAILRNAPVLLLDEATSALDAHSERMVQAALAAAMHRRTTLVIAHRLATVQQADRIVVLDQGRIVEQGTHDSLIAAGGSYARLAALQFHEPQTVSQGDPDMSH
;
A
#
# COMPACT_ATOMS: atom_id res chain seq x y z
N MET A 1 21.52 -18.94 48.83
CA MET A 1 22.34 -17.83 48.29
C MET A 1 23.12 -18.22 47.01
N LEU A 2 24.08 -19.15 47.00
CA LEU A 2 24.81 -19.58 45.78
C LEU A 2 23.89 -20.20 44.71
N GLY A 3 22.90 -21.03 45.09
CA GLY A 3 21.95 -21.64 44.16
C GLY A 3 20.98 -20.66 43.53
N GLU A 4 20.62 -19.60 44.23
CA GLU A 4 19.76 -18.52 43.68
C GLU A 4 20.52 -17.70 42.64
N ILE A 5 21.77 -17.33 42.92
CA ILE A 5 22.62 -16.60 41.97
C ILE A 5 22.85 -17.43 40.71
N TYR A 6 23.10 -18.75 40.86
CA TYR A 6 23.23 -19.64 39.72
C TYR A 6 21.93 -19.74 38.88
N GLY A 7 20.78 -19.80 39.55
CA GLY A 7 19.46 -19.79 38.87
C GLY A 7 19.17 -18.52 38.14
N GLU A 8 19.56 -17.36 38.69
CA GLU A 8 19.41 -16.05 37.99
C GLU A 8 20.36 -15.95 36.81
N LEU A 9 21.59 -16.44 36.93
CA LEU A 9 22.57 -16.46 35.86
C LEU A 9 22.08 -17.31 34.66
N LEU A 10 21.52 -18.49 34.94
CA LEU A 10 20.94 -19.36 33.91
C LEU A 10 19.72 -18.73 33.21
N ARG A 11 18.86 -18.03 33.96
CA ARG A 11 17.73 -17.30 33.38
C ARG A 11 18.20 -16.13 32.50
N ALA A 12 19.21 -15.38 32.98
CA ALA A 12 19.81 -14.31 32.20
C ALA A 12 20.48 -14.84 30.92
N ALA A 13 21.21 -15.94 31.00
CA ALA A 13 21.85 -16.60 29.89
C ALA A 13 20.79 -17.04 28.81
N GLY A 14 19.71 -17.72 29.26
CA GLY A 14 18.65 -18.16 28.37
C GLY A 14 17.91 -17.00 27.70
N ALA A 15 17.67 -15.90 28.43
CA ALA A 15 17.08 -14.69 27.83
C ALA A 15 18.01 -14.02 26.81
N THR A 16 19.33 -14.00 27.11
CA THR A 16 20.35 -13.46 26.21
C THR A 16 20.50 -14.30 24.95
N GLU A 17 20.49 -15.62 25.06
CA GLU A 17 20.56 -16.55 23.93
C GLU A 17 19.42 -16.27 22.93
N ARG A 18 18.20 -16.11 23.43
CA ARG A 18 17.05 -15.79 22.56
C ARG A 18 17.17 -14.43 21.88
N LEU A 19 17.72 -13.42 22.55
CA LEU A 19 17.98 -12.11 21.96
C LEU A 19 19.07 -12.20 20.88
N MET A 20 20.13 -12.97 21.12
CA MET A 20 21.19 -13.19 20.14
C MET A 20 20.66 -13.94 18.90
N GLU A 21 19.84 -15.00 19.07
CA GLU A 21 19.17 -15.67 17.95
C GLU A 21 18.36 -14.70 17.08
N LEU A 22 17.65 -13.75 17.69
CA LEU A 22 16.88 -12.75 16.97
C LEU A 22 17.77 -11.73 16.24
N LEU A 23 18.88 -11.31 16.87
CA LEU A 23 19.86 -10.40 16.28
C LEU A 23 20.62 -11.04 15.12
N ASP A 24 20.98 -12.32 15.27
CA ASP A 24 21.72 -13.09 14.27
C ASP A 24 20.80 -13.68 13.17
N SER A 25 19.48 -13.50 13.29
CA SER A 25 18.52 -14.01 12.31
C SER A 25 18.77 -13.37 10.93
N PRO A 26 19.17 -14.14 9.92
CA PRO A 26 19.47 -13.61 8.61
C PRO A 26 18.19 -13.08 7.95
N SER A 27 18.28 -11.93 7.28
CA SER A 27 17.20 -11.46 6.45
C SER A 27 16.89 -12.50 5.36
N PRO A 28 15.62 -12.87 5.13
CA PRO A 28 15.25 -13.79 4.06
C PRO A 28 15.59 -13.26 2.67
N VAL A 29 15.71 -11.94 2.55
CA VAL A 29 16.08 -11.26 1.29
C VAL A 29 17.42 -10.58 1.49
N ARG A 30 18.40 -10.94 0.66
CA ARG A 30 19.73 -10.32 0.66
C ARG A 30 19.72 -9.11 -0.26
N SER A 31 20.18 -7.96 0.25
CA SER A 31 20.47 -6.77 -0.55
C SER A 31 21.95 -6.76 -0.89
N ASP A 32 22.27 -6.69 -2.14
CA ASP A 32 23.63 -6.36 -2.58
C ASP A 32 23.70 -4.85 -2.87
N GLU A 33 24.22 -4.10 -1.90
CA GLU A 33 24.35 -2.65 -2.00
C GLU A 33 25.47 -2.23 -2.99
N SER A 34 26.26 -3.18 -3.50
CA SER A 34 27.25 -2.93 -4.55
C SER A 34 26.66 -2.83 -5.96
N LEU A 35 25.37 -3.24 -6.09
CA LEU A 35 24.66 -3.17 -7.38
C LEU A 35 24.51 -1.70 -7.83
N PRO A 36 24.69 -1.45 -9.15
CA PRO A 36 24.63 -0.08 -9.67
C PRO A 36 23.28 0.56 -9.37
N SER A 37 23.34 1.74 -8.74
CA SER A 37 22.18 2.60 -8.53
C SER A 37 22.24 3.71 -9.58
N PRO A 38 21.37 3.73 -10.58
CA PRO A 38 21.34 4.84 -11.52
C PRO A 38 21.00 6.14 -10.75
N PRO A 39 21.57 7.28 -11.17
CA PRO A 39 21.30 8.55 -10.52
C PRO A 39 19.79 8.84 -10.53
N PRO A 40 19.24 9.50 -9.49
CA PRO A 40 17.86 9.89 -9.46
C PRO A 40 17.54 10.76 -10.67
N ALA A 41 16.53 10.40 -11.44
CA ALA A 41 16.05 11.20 -12.56
C ALA A 41 15.50 12.54 -12.03
N ALA A 42 15.81 13.63 -12.71
CA ALA A 42 15.31 14.98 -12.34
C ALA A 42 13.78 15.04 -12.31
N GLN A 43 13.10 14.22 -13.13
CA GLN A 43 11.67 13.93 -13.04
C GLN A 43 11.47 12.43 -13.21
N PRO A 44 10.88 11.74 -12.23
CA PRO A 44 10.59 10.32 -12.37
C PRO A 44 9.54 10.11 -13.48
N GLN A 45 9.89 9.31 -14.46
CA GLN A 45 8.95 8.86 -15.49
C GLN A 45 8.29 7.56 -15.02
N PRO A 46 7.02 7.32 -15.36
CA PRO A 46 6.37 6.06 -15.07
C PRO A 46 7.17 4.87 -15.59
N LEU A 47 7.25 3.79 -14.81
CA LEU A 47 8.00 2.58 -15.17
C LEU A 47 7.02 1.42 -15.39
N PRO A 48 7.20 0.61 -16.44
CA PRO A 48 6.42 -0.62 -16.61
C PRO A 48 6.80 -1.64 -15.53
N ILE A 49 5.84 -2.52 -15.20
CA ILE A 49 6.02 -3.61 -14.24
C ILE A 49 5.66 -4.91 -14.95
N THR A 50 6.48 -5.93 -14.75
CA THR A 50 6.23 -7.26 -15.35
C THR A 50 6.38 -8.33 -14.28
N PHE A 51 5.39 -9.19 -14.15
CA PHE A 51 5.44 -10.47 -13.47
C PHE A 51 5.41 -11.55 -14.57
N ASP A 52 6.36 -12.47 -14.57
CA ASP A 52 6.45 -13.54 -15.56
C ASP A 52 6.50 -14.89 -14.86
N GLN A 53 5.43 -15.68 -15.01
CA GLN A 53 5.26 -17.04 -14.48
C GLN A 53 5.65 -17.17 -12.99
N VAL A 54 5.25 -16.17 -12.16
CA VAL A 54 5.64 -16.10 -10.76
C VAL A 54 4.93 -17.16 -9.94
N VAL A 55 5.72 -18.00 -9.24
CA VAL A 55 5.25 -18.93 -8.21
C VAL A 55 5.82 -18.51 -6.86
N PHE A 56 4.94 -18.43 -5.87
CA PHE A 56 5.35 -18.05 -4.52
C PHE A 56 4.53 -18.74 -3.45
N HIS A 57 5.25 -19.30 -2.45
CA HIS A 57 4.69 -19.89 -1.23
C HIS A 57 5.26 -19.16 -0.02
N TYR A 58 4.40 -18.81 0.93
CA TYR A 58 4.88 -18.30 2.21
C TYR A 58 5.62 -19.37 3.00
N PRO A 59 6.73 -19.05 3.67
CA PRO A 59 7.44 -20.00 4.54
C PRO A 59 6.54 -20.65 5.61
N SER A 60 5.52 -19.91 6.06
CA SER A 60 4.54 -20.40 7.05
C SER A 60 3.48 -21.34 6.46
N ARG A 61 3.36 -21.42 5.13
CA ARG A 61 2.36 -22.25 4.40
C ARG A 61 2.96 -22.81 3.10
N PRO A 62 3.99 -23.67 3.18
CA PRO A 62 4.73 -24.09 1.99
C PRO A 62 3.94 -25.01 1.05
N GLN A 63 2.80 -25.55 1.49
CA GLN A 63 1.99 -26.48 0.71
C GLN A 63 0.96 -25.78 -0.19
N VAL A 64 0.67 -24.50 0.05
CA VAL A 64 -0.36 -23.76 -0.69
C VAL A 64 0.27 -22.56 -1.37
N PRO A 65 0.27 -22.48 -2.71
CA PRO A 65 0.81 -21.33 -3.40
C PRO A 65 -0.02 -20.07 -3.09
N ALA A 66 0.65 -18.98 -2.79
CA ALA A 66 0.03 -17.67 -2.67
C ALA A 66 -0.08 -16.99 -4.03
N LEU A 67 0.87 -17.26 -4.94
CA LEU A 67 0.78 -17.01 -6.38
C LEU A 67 1.21 -18.28 -7.12
N ASP A 68 0.54 -18.59 -8.24
CA ASP A 68 0.71 -19.83 -8.97
C ASP A 68 0.72 -19.56 -10.49
N GLY A 69 1.92 -19.43 -11.08
CA GLY A 69 2.11 -19.08 -12.48
C GLY A 69 1.58 -17.68 -12.82
N PHE A 70 1.64 -16.76 -11.86
CA PHE A 70 1.10 -15.41 -12.00
C PHE A 70 1.87 -14.61 -13.04
N THR A 71 1.19 -14.20 -14.11
CA THR A 71 1.76 -13.41 -15.21
C THR A 71 0.95 -12.16 -15.43
N LEU A 72 1.58 -10.99 -15.25
CA LEU A 72 0.96 -9.68 -15.41
C LEU A 72 1.95 -8.67 -15.98
N HIS A 73 1.55 -7.99 -17.04
CA HIS A 73 2.28 -6.85 -17.57
C HIS A 73 1.48 -5.58 -17.35
N ILE A 74 2.11 -4.56 -16.75
CA ILE A 74 1.53 -3.23 -16.49
C ILE A 74 2.35 -2.22 -17.28
N ALA A 75 1.70 -1.50 -18.19
CA ALA A 75 2.36 -0.49 -18.99
C ALA A 75 2.78 0.73 -18.17
N ALA A 76 3.78 1.46 -18.63
CA ALA A 76 4.20 2.70 -17.97
C ALA A 76 3.04 3.71 -17.95
N GLY A 77 2.68 4.18 -16.76
CA GLY A 77 1.57 5.11 -16.56
C GLY A 77 0.17 4.48 -16.48
N GLU A 78 0.07 3.16 -16.62
CA GLU A 78 -1.20 2.44 -16.49
C GLU A 78 -1.61 2.32 -15.02
N THR A 79 -2.89 2.45 -14.76
CA THR A 79 -3.52 2.16 -13.46
C THR A 79 -4.22 0.80 -13.53
N VAL A 80 -3.72 -0.16 -12.75
CA VAL A 80 -4.29 -1.53 -12.67
C VAL A 80 -4.90 -1.76 -11.30
N ALA A 81 -6.18 -2.15 -11.26
CA ALA A 81 -6.87 -2.55 -10.04
C ALA A 81 -6.83 -4.07 -9.85
N LEU A 82 -6.29 -4.53 -8.73
CA LEU A 82 -6.36 -5.92 -8.29
C LEU A 82 -7.62 -6.11 -7.45
N VAL A 83 -8.49 -7.02 -7.88
CA VAL A 83 -9.71 -7.40 -7.17
C VAL A 83 -9.75 -8.91 -6.95
N GLY A 84 -10.51 -9.38 -5.97
CA GLY A 84 -10.63 -10.79 -5.65
C GLY A 84 -10.99 -11.01 -4.18
N ALA A 85 -11.35 -12.23 -3.82
CA ALA A 85 -11.68 -12.62 -2.46
C ALA A 85 -10.51 -12.38 -1.47
N SER A 86 -10.79 -12.38 -0.17
CA SER A 86 -9.73 -12.40 0.84
C SER A 86 -8.87 -13.66 0.65
N GLY A 87 -7.55 -13.48 0.72
CA GLY A 87 -6.61 -14.60 0.49
C GLY A 87 -6.32 -14.92 -0.98
N ALA A 88 -6.89 -14.22 -1.96
CA ALA A 88 -6.66 -14.48 -3.38
C ALA A 88 -5.22 -14.18 -3.87
N GLY A 89 -4.35 -13.57 -3.05
CA GLY A 89 -2.97 -13.26 -3.41
C GLY A 89 -2.67 -11.78 -3.68
N LYS A 90 -3.66 -10.87 -3.56
CA LYS A 90 -3.49 -9.43 -3.86
C LYS A 90 -2.36 -8.77 -3.07
N SER A 91 -2.34 -8.92 -1.76
CA SER A 91 -1.28 -8.36 -0.90
C SER A 91 0.07 -9.02 -1.15
N THR A 92 0.09 -10.30 -1.58
CA THR A 92 1.30 -11.01 -1.96
C THR A 92 1.98 -10.35 -3.17
N VAL A 93 1.20 -9.89 -4.16
CA VAL A 93 1.73 -9.14 -5.32
C VAL A 93 2.49 -7.89 -4.84
N PHE A 94 1.95 -7.14 -3.86
CA PHE A 94 2.62 -5.96 -3.30
C PHE A 94 3.89 -6.32 -2.54
N GLN A 95 3.84 -7.39 -1.73
CA GLN A 95 4.99 -7.82 -0.93
C GLN A 95 6.16 -8.30 -1.80
N LEU A 96 5.86 -9.03 -2.88
CA LEU A 96 6.87 -9.46 -3.83
C LEU A 96 7.44 -8.30 -4.65
N LEU A 97 6.60 -7.35 -5.09
CA LEU A 97 7.08 -6.18 -5.82
C LEU A 97 8.00 -5.30 -4.97
N GLN A 98 7.69 -5.15 -3.66
CA GLN A 98 8.56 -4.46 -2.69
C GLN A 98 9.76 -5.30 -2.24
N ARG A 99 9.85 -6.55 -2.73
CA ARG A 99 10.88 -7.52 -2.39
C ARG A 99 11.02 -7.70 -0.87
N PHE A 100 9.87 -7.98 -0.20
CA PHE A 100 9.87 -8.53 1.16
C PHE A 100 10.15 -10.02 1.17
N TYR A 101 9.92 -10.67 0.02
CA TYR A 101 10.26 -12.06 -0.29
C TYR A 101 10.78 -12.12 -1.71
N ASP A 102 11.64 -13.10 -2.00
CA ASP A 102 12.03 -13.47 -3.36
C ASP A 102 11.08 -14.55 -3.89
N THR A 103 10.88 -14.61 -5.21
CA THR A 103 10.04 -15.63 -5.89
C THR A 103 10.76 -16.98 -5.88
N GLN A 104 10.00 -18.09 -5.80
CA GLN A 104 10.56 -19.43 -5.98
C GLN A 104 10.75 -19.75 -7.45
N GLU A 105 9.80 -19.35 -8.31
CA GLU A 105 9.87 -19.51 -9.76
C GLU A 105 9.39 -18.22 -10.44
N GLY A 106 9.78 -18.05 -11.70
CA GLY A 106 9.44 -16.87 -12.47
C GLY A 106 10.28 -15.65 -12.09
N GLN A 107 9.93 -14.50 -12.65
CA GLN A 107 10.67 -13.26 -12.46
C GLN A 107 9.75 -12.05 -12.34
N ILE A 108 10.18 -11.08 -11.56
CA ILE A 108 9.51 -9.77 -11.48
C ILE A 108 10.51 -8.71 -11.94
N ALA A 109 10.05 -7.78 -12.78
CA ALA A 109 10.86 -6.68 -13.27
C ALA A 109 10.14 -5.33 -13.14
N ILE A 110 10.92 -4.27 -12.94
CA ILE A 110 10.46 -2.86 -12.91
C ILE A 110 11.34 -2.03 -13.85
N GLY A 111 10.73 -1.35 -14.81
CA GLY A 111 11.48 -0.62 -15.83
C GLY A 111 12.39 -1.51 -16.66
N GLY A 112 12.03 -2.77 -16.90
CA GLY A 112 12.81 -3.76 -17.62
C GLY A 112 13.99 -4.35 -16.84
N GLN A 113 14.17 -4.00 -15.55
CA GLN A 113 15.23 -4.55 -14.70
C GLN A 113 14.61 -5.55 -13.70
N ALA A 114 15.18 -6.73 -13.59
CA ALA A 114 14.77 -7.74 -12.61
C ALA A 114 14.99 -7.23 -11.18
N LEU A 115 14.07 -7.53 -10.25
CA LEU A 115 14.12 -7.00 -8.89
C LEU A 115 15.37 -7.45 -8.12
N ASP A 116 15.88 -8.65 -8.39
CA ASP A 116 17.07 -9.23 -7.77
C ASP A 116 18.38 -8.57 -8.26
N SER A 117 18.35 -7.92 -9.43
CA SER A 117 19.46 -7.16 -9.99
C SER A 117 19.56 -5.70 -9.52
N ILE A 118 18.66 -5.28 -8.61
CA ILE A 118 18.59 -3.91 -8.09
C ILE A 118 18.78 -3.97 -6.56
N SER A 119 19.59 -3.04 -6.00
CA SER A 119 19.70 -2.94 -4.53
C SER A 119 18.33 -2.63 -3.91
N LEU A 120 18.02 -3.15 -2.71
CA LEU A 120 16.73 -2.94 -2.06
C LEU A 120 16.44 -1.45 -1.84
N HIS A 121 17.46 -0.69 -1.47
CA HIS A 121 17.31 0.76 -1.31
C HIS A 121 16.85 1.43 -2.61
N HIS A 122 17.51 1.12 -3.72
CA HIS A 122 17.17 1.69 -5.02
C HIS A 122 15.83 1.20 -5.54
N LEU A 123 15.51 -0.10 -5.40
CA LEU A 123 14.22 -0.65 -5.75
C LEU A 123 13.09 0.07 -5.02
N ARG A 124 13.19 0.16 -3.69
CA ARG A 124 12.16 0.79 -2.86
C ARG A 124 12.09 2.32 -3.04
N SER A 125 13.16 2.96 -3.52
CA SER A 125 13.12 4.37 -3.88
C SER A 125 12.26 4.65 -5.12
N ARG A 126 12.08 3.66 -6.00
CA ARG A 126 11.23 3.74 -7.21
C ARG A 126 9.73 3.56 -6.91
N MET A 127 9.37 3.29 -5.65
CA MET A 127 7.98 3.02 -5.26
C MET A 127 7.53 3.93 -4.12
N ALA A 128 6.28 4.38 -4.19
CA ALA A 128 5.56 4.96 -3.07
C ALA A 128 4.42 4.02 -2.67
N LEU A 129 4.19 3.85 -1.38
CA LEU A 129 3.13 3.03 -0.84
C LEU A 129 2.16 3.89 -0.02
N VAL A 130 0.87 3.74 -0.29
CA VAL A 130 -0.21 4.18 0.59
C VAL A 130 -0.84 2.92 1.17
N PRO A 131 -0.55 2.59 2.44
CA PRO A 131 -1.06 1.37 3.07
C PRO A 131 -2.53 1.49 3.44
N GLN A 132 -3.17 0.36 3.66
CA GLN A 132 -4.54 0.23 4.15
C GLN A 132 -4.74 0.98 5.47
N ASP A 133 -3.86 0.74 6.44
CA ASP A 133 -3.88 1.39 7.75
C ASP A 133 -2.85 2.53 7.78
N PRO A 134 -3.29 3.80 7.79
CA PRO A 134 -2.40 4.94 7.76
C PRO A 134 -1.63 5.11 9.08
N VAL A 135 -0.32 4.91 9.04
CA VAL A 135 0.56 5.09 10.19
C VAL A 135 1.00 6.54 10.31
N ILE A 136 0.76 7.13 11.48
CA ILE A 136 1.27 8.43 11.88
C ILE A 136 2.39 8.21 12.90
N PHE A 137 3.58 8.70 12.57
CA PHE A 137 4.76 8.63 13.43
C PHE A 137 4.72 9.73 14.51
N SER A 138 5.34 9.45 15.65
CA SER A 138 5.57 10.46 16.68
C SER A 138 6.50 11.56 16.15
N GLY A 139 5.95 12.75 15.93
CA GLY A 139 6.63 13.89 15.34
C GLY A 139 5.64 14.95 14.90
N SER A 140 6.13 16.05 14.32
CA SER A 140 5.26 17.11 13.81
C SER A 140 4.46 16.67 12.57
N ALA A 141 3.43 17.41 12.22
CA ALA A 141 2.68 17.20 10.97
C ALA A 141 3.60 17.32 9.74
N ALA A 142 4.50 18.30 9.75
CA ALA A 142 5.52 18.46 8.71
C ALA A 142 6.47 17.26 8.61
N ASP A 143 6.96 16.74 9.74
CA ASP A 143 7.86 15.57 9.77
C ASP A 143 7.18 14.33 9.22
N ASN A 144 5.90 14.15 9.55
CA ASN A 144 5.11 13.04 9.02
C ASN A 144 5.00 13.08 7.49
N ILE A 145 4.84 14.25 6.88
CA ILE A 145 4.84 14.37 5.41
C ILE A 145 6.27 14.22 4.87
N ARG A 146 7.25 14.89 5.49
CA ARG A 146 8.67 14.87 5.08
C ARG A 146 9.28 13.47 5.14
N TYR A 147 8.68 12.53 5.89
CA TYR A 147 9.10 11.13 5.89
C TYR A 147 9.12 10.51 4.47
N GLY A 148 8.31 11.01 3.53
CA GLY A 148 8.35 10.60 2.11
C GLY A 148 9.63 10.99 1.39
N SER A 149 10.24 12.13 1.77
CA SER A 149 11.51 12.65 1.25
C SER A 149 12.19 13.49 2.33
N PRO A 150 13.14 12.93 3.09
CA PRO A 150 13.77 13.62 4.24
C PRO A 150 14.50 14.92 3.89
N GLN A 151 14.92 15.07 2.63
CA GLN A 151 15.62 16.26 2.15
C GLN A 151 14.67 17.32 1.54
N ALA A 152 13.36 17.11 1.60
CA ALA A 152 12.39 18.04 1.02
C ALA A 152 12.35 19.37 1.79
N SER A 153 12.26 20.47 1.05
CA SER A 153 12.06 21.79 1.63
C SER A 153 10.64 21.96 2.21
N ASP A 154 10.45 23.00 3.02
CA ASP A 154 9.14 23.31 3.61
C ASP A 154 8.10 23.63 2.50
N GLU A 155 8.52 24.30 1.42
CA GLU A 155 7.66 24.59 0.27
C GLU A 155 7.19 23.30 -0.43
N GLN A 156 8.06 22.29 -0.54
CA GLN A 156 7.72 20.99 -1.12
C GLN A 156 6.75 20.22 -0.22
N VAL A 157 6.95 20.27 1.10
CA VAL A 157 6.03 19.70 2.09
C VAL A 157 4.66 20.35 1.99
N LEU A 158 4.62 21.70 1.91
CA LEU A 158 3.39 22.46 1.76
C LEU A 158 2.67 22.14 0.46
N ALA A 159 3.39 22.08 -0.66
CA ALA A 159 2.83 21.71 -1.97
C ALA A 159 2.22 20.28 -1.95
N ALA A 160 2.90 19.33 -1.34
CA ALA A 160 2.39 17.96 -1.18
C ALA A 160 1.13 17.91 -0.29
N ALA A 161 1.10 18.70 0.78
CA ALA A 161 -0.08 18.82 1.64
C ALA A 161 -1.28 19.42 0.91
N HIS A 162 -1.07 20.44 0.09
CA HIS A 162 -2.13 21.02 -0.75
C HIS A 162 -2.66 19.98 -1.76
N ALA A 163 -1.77 19.29 -2.47
CA ALA A 163 -2.15 18.27 -3.44
C ALA A 163 -2.91 17.09 -2.81
N ALA A 164 -2.64 16.79 -1.54
CA ALA A 164 -3.35 15.76 -0.77
C ALA A 164 -4.59 16.30 -0.03
N HIS A 165 -5.02 17.53 -0.25
CA HIS A 165 -6.09 18.18 0.51
C HIS A 165 -5.90 18.13 2.04
N ALA A 166 -4.64 18.14 2.49
CA ALA A 166 -4.26 18.08 3.90
C ALA A 166 -3.98 19.46 4.50
N HIS A 167 -3.68 20.47 3.67
CA HIS A 167 -3.27 21.80 4.12
C HIS A 167 -4.25 22.45 5.08
N ASP A 168 -5.54 22.49 4.73
CA ASP A 168 -6.55 23.25 5.46
C ASP A 168 -6.70 22.73 6.89
N PHE A 169 -6.83 21.40 7.06
CA PHE A 169 -6.95 20.84 8.40
C PHE A 169 -5.65 20.92 9.19
N ILE A 170 -4.47 20.79 8.56
CA ILE A 170 -3.18 20.93 9.25
C ILE A 170 -3.02 22.36 9.74
N SER A 171 -3.33 23.35 8.92
CA SER A 171 -3.24 24.78 9.28
C SER A 171 -4.20 25.16 10.41
N ALA A 172 -5.30 24.43 10.56
CA ALA A 172 -6.27 24.62 11.66
C ALA A 172 -5.85 23.92 12.98
N LEU A 173 -4.77 23.14 12.99
CA LEU A 173 -4.23 22.55 14.22
C LEU A 173 -3.59 23.65 15.10
N PRO A 174 -3.45 23.43 16.43
CA PRO A 174 -2.98 24.46 17.35
C PRO A 174 -1.65 25.13 16.97
N GLU A 175 -0.70 24.36 16.41
CA GLU A 175 0.62 24.85 15.97
C GLU A 175 0.83 24.63 14.45
N GLY A 176 -0.28 24.45 13.70
CA GLY A 176 -0.22 24.19 12.26
C GLY A 176 0.67 22.99 11.92
N TYR A 177 1.62 23.18 11.02
CA TYR A 177 2.57 22.16 10.60
C TYR A 177 3.56 21.71 11.70
N ALA A 178 3.78 22.51 12.73
CA ALA A 178 4.61 22.16 13.87
C ALA A 178 3.85 21.31 14.92
N THR A 179 2.53 21.19 14.81
CA THR A 179 1.71 20.40 15.74
C THR A 179 2.22 18.97 15.84
N PHE A 180 2.50 18.52 17.07
CA PHE A 180 2.94 17.16 17.35
C PHE A 180 1.80 16.15 17.18
N LEU A 181 2.05 15.11 16.39
CA LEU A 181 1.13 14.02 16.09
C LEU A 181 1.64 12.71 16.71
N GLY A 182 0.79 11.68 16.73
CA GLY A 182 1.12 10.36 17.27
C GLY A 182 0.43 10.06 18.60
N GLU A 183 0.91 9.06 19.35
CA GLU A 183 0.22 8.54 20.54
C GLU A 183 0.01 9.57 21.65
N ARG A 184 0.90 10.55 21.76
CA ARG A 184 0.86 11.63 22.78
C ARG A 184 0.49 13.00 22.20
N GLY A 185 0.16 13.06 20.90
CA GLY A 185 -0.17 14.29 20.19
C GLY A 185 -1.66 14.43 19.90
N VAL A 186 -1.98 15.35 19.00
CA VAL A 186 -3.34 15.60 18.55
C VAL A 186 -3.88 14.37 17.83
N ARG A 187 -5.11 13.97 18.20
CA ARG A 187 -5.81 12.87 17.53
C ARG A 187 -6.42 13.34 16.22
N LEU A 188 -6.05 12.66 15.15
CA LEU A 188 -6.58 12.88 13.80
C LEU A 188 -7.73 11.91 13.49
N SER A 189 -8.69 12.37 12.68
CA SER A 189 -9.69 11.46 12.09
C SER A 189 -9.05 10.46 11.12
N GLY A 190 -9.75 9.38 10.76
CA GLY A 190 -9.28 8.43 9.76
C GLY A 190 -8.91 9.09 8.44
N GLY A 191 -9.78 9.95 7.91
CA GLY A 191 -9.54 10.66 6.66
C GLY A 191 -8.38 11.69 6.73
N GLN A 192 -8.16 12.32 7.89
CA GLN A 192 -7.00 13.19 8.09
C GLN A 192 -5.70 12.40 8.08
N ARG A 193 -5.64 11.25 8.78
CA ARG A 193 -4.47 10.36 8.74
C ARG A 193 -4.17 9.89 7.32
N GLN A 194 -5.22 9.46 6.59
CA GLN A 194 -5.07 9.00 5.21
C GLN A 194 -4.48 10.08 4.30
N ARG A 195 -4.97 11.33 4.40
CA ARG A 195 -4.46 12.44 3.59
C ARG A 195 -3.01 12.82 3.91
N ILE A 196 -2.57 12.69 5.16
CA ILE A 196 -1.14 12.85 5.50
C ILE A 196 -0.30 11.77 4.84
N VAL A 197 -0.73 10.51 4.85
CA VAL A 197 -0.02 9.41 4.21
C VAL A 197 0.01 9.57 2.69
N ILE A 198 -1.09 10.05 2.09
CA ILE A 198 -1.12 10.39 0.65
C ILE A 198 -0.15 11.55 0.34
N ALA A 199 -0.12 12.60 1.18
CA ALA A 199 0.85 13.71 1.04
C ALA A 199 2.31 13.19 1.07
N ARG A 200 2.60 12.23 1.96
CA ARG A 200 3.89 11.53 2.03
C ARG A 200 4.24 10.83 0.71
N ALA A 201 3.27 10.11 0.11
CA ALA A 201 3.45 9.42 -1.16
C ALA A 201 3.60 10.41 -2.35
N ILE A 202 2.89 11.54 -2.32
CA ILE A 202 3.04 12.62 -3.31
C ILE A 202 4.42 13.24 -3.21
N LEU A 203 4.88 13.58 -2.00
CA LEU A 203 6.19 14.17 -1.74
C LEU A 203 7.34 13.26 -2.17
N ARG A 204 7.20 11.94 -1.95
CA ARG A 204 8.17 10.95 -2.39
C ARG A 204 8.37 10.95 -3.90
N ASN A 205 7.34 11.31 -4.65
CA ASN A 205 7.34 11.45 -6.11
C ASN A 205 7.97 10.26 -6.87
N ALA A 206 7.66 9.03 -6.45
CA ALA A 206 8.17 7.81 -7.08
C ALA A 206 7.44 7.49 -8.39
N PRO A 207 8.11 6.84 -9.39
CA PRO A 207 7.51 6.47 -10.68
C PRO A 207 6.40 5.40 -10.58
N VAL A 208 6.40 4.61 -9.51
CA VAL A 208 5.40 3.58 -9.22
C VAL A 208 4.67 3.91 -7.94
N LEU A 209 3.36 3.79 -7.96
CA LEU A 209 2.50 3.98 -6.79
C LEU A 209 1.76 2.67 -6.47
N LEU A 210 1.86 2.24 -5.22
CA LEU A 210 1.13 1.11 -4.67
C LEU A 210 0.06 1.64 -3.72
N LEU A 211 -1.19 1.33 -4.00
CA LEU A 211 -2.32 1.72 -3.17
C LEU A 211 -2.98 0.48 -2.59
N ASP A 212 -2.86 0.31 -1.28
CA ASP A 212 -3.63 -0.70 -0.54
C ASP A 212 -4.85 0.01 0.06
N GLU A 213 -5.98 -0.06 -0.64
CA GLU A 213 -7.14 0.75 -0.32
C GLU A 213 -8.00 0.12 0.76
N ALA A 214 -7.97 0.70 1.96
CA ALA A 214 -9.03 0.53 2.92
C ALA A 214 -9.47 1.88 3.47
N THR A 215 -10.60 2.29 3.04
CA THR A 215 -11.26 3.51 3.51
C THR A 215 -12.55 3.15 4.23
N SER A 216 -12.55 2.07 5.02
CA SER A 216 -13.66 1.71 5.88
C SER A 216 -13.93 2.81 6.91
N ALA A 217 -15.19 3.24 7.04
CA ALA A 217 -15.69 4.18 8.05
C ALA A 217 -15.24 5.65 7.92
N LEU A 218 -15.12 6.20 6.71
CA LEU A 218 -15.03 7.65 6.51
C LEU A 218 -16.43 8.25 6.27
N ASP A 219 -16.65 9.47 6.79
CA ASP A 219 -17.81 10.25 6.38
C ASP A 219 -17.70 10.67 4.91
N ALA A 220 -18.83 10.98 4.26
CA ALA A 220 -18.89 11.28 2.83
C ALA A 220 -18.06 12.50 2.39
N HIS A 221 -17.78 13.45 3.29
CA HIS A 221 -16.92 14.59 2.98
C HIS A 221 -15.45 14.17 2.99
N SER A 222 -15.00 13.50 4.05
CA SER A 222 -13.64 12.96 4.16
C SER A 222 -13.32 12.00 3.03
N GLU A 223 -14.27 11.16 2.62
CA GLU A 223 -14.12 10.26 1.49
C GLU A 223 -13.83 10.99 0.19
N ARG A 224 -14.63 12.01 -0.15
CA ARG A 224 -14.38 12.81 -1.37
C ARG A 224 -13.00 13.46 -1.37
N MET A 225 -12.55 13.98 -0.23
CA MET A 225 -11.21 14.58 -0.10
C MET A 225 -10.10 13.53 -0.29
N VAL A 226 -10.27 12.34 0.27
CA VAL A 226 -9.32 11.23 0.10
C VAL A 226 -9.27 10.79 -1.36
N GLN A 227 -10.41 10.63 -2.03
CA GLN A 227 -10.46 10.25 -3.45
C GLN A 227 -9.78 11.30 -4.35
N ALA A 228 -10.01 12.58 -4.12
CA ALA A 228 -9.33 13.64 -4.85
C ALA A 228 -7.80 13.61 -4.63
N ALA A 229 -7.37 13.37 -3.39
CA ALA A 229 -5.95 13.22 -3.05
C ALA A 229 -5.32 11.99 -3.72
N LEU A 230 -6.02 10.86 -3.78
CA LEU A 230 -5.57 9.65 -4.48
C LEU A 230 -5.45 9.90 -5.98
N ALA A 231 -6.43 10.54 -6.61
CA ALA A 231 -6.36 10.92 -8.03
C ALA A 231 -5.13 11.80 -8.34
N ALA A 232 -4.83 12.78 -7.46
CA ALA A 232 -3.62 13.59 -7.57
C ALA A 232 -2.33 12.76 -7.42
N ALA A 233 -2.32 11.79 -6.49
CA ALA A 233 -1.17 10.91 -6.28
C ALA A 233 -0.93 9.94 -7.46
N MET A 234 -1.98 9.48 -8.13
CA MET A 234 -1.90 8.56 -9.28
C MET A 234 -1.42 9.25 -10.56
N HIS A 235 -1.61 10.56 -10.66
CA HIS A 235 -1.28 11.31 -11.88
C HIS A 235 0.16 11.10 -12.32
N ARG A 236 0.36 10.71 -13.61
CA ARG A 236 1.66 10.47 -14.26
C ARG A 236 2.54 9.41 -13.56
N ARG A 237 1.94 8.38 -12.97
CA ARG A 237 2.60 7.25 -12.32
C ARG A 237 2.02 5.93 -12.81
N THR A 238 2.84 4.89 -12.81
CA THR A 238 2.30 3.53 -12.93
C THR A 238 1.71 3.16 -11.59
N THR A 239 0.42 2.82 -11.56
CA THR A 239 -0.30 2.59 -10.31
C THR A 239 -0.85 1.18 -10.24
N LEU A 240 -0.56 0.49 -9.15
CA LEU A 240 -1.18 -0.79 -8.80
C LEU A 240 -2.01 -0.59 -7.54
N VAL A 241 -3.30 -0.92 -7.63
CA VAL A 241 -4.28 -0.69 -6.56
C VAL A 241 -4.88 -2.01 -6.12
N ILE A 242 -4.86 -2.32 -4.81
CA ILE A 242 -5.74 -3.33 -4.22
C ILE A 242 -7.05 -2.62 -3.90
N ALA A 243 -8.05 -2.79 -4.76
CA ALA A 243 -9.27 -2.02 -4.68
C ALA A 243 -10.35 -2.76 -3.88
N HIS A 244 -10.92 -2.03 -2.91
CA HIS A 244 -12.07 -2.46 -2.10
C HIS A 244 -13.31 -1.57 -2.35
N ARG A 245 -13.19 -0.55 -3.20
CA ARG A 245 -14.28 0.37 -3.55
C ARG A 245 -14.54 0.41 -5.04
N LEU A 246 -15.83 0.47 -5.40
CA LEU A 246 -16.25 0.54 -6.80
C LEU A 246 -15.68 1.78 -7.50
N ALA A 247 -15.67 2.94 -6.85
CA ALA A 247 -15.17 4.18 -7.43
C ALA A 247 -13.70 4.08 -7.88
N THR A 248 -12.84 3.42 -7.10
CA THR A 248 -11.43 3.21 -7.46
C THR A 248 -11.28 2.19 -8.59
N VAL A 249 -12.10 1.13 -8.55
CA VAL A 249 -12.10 0.11 -9.62
C VAL A 249 -12.55 0.71 -10.95
N GLN A 250 -13.56 1.58 -10.95
CA GLN A 250 -14.07 2.26 -12.16
C GLN A 250 -13.09 3.26 -12.77
N GLN A 251 -12.18 3.82 -11.97
CA GLN A 251 -11.16 4.76 -12.43
C GLN A 251 -9.89 4.06 -12.97
N ALA A 252 -9.76 2.75 -12.77
CA ALA A 252 -8.63 1.99 -13.27
C ALA A 252 -8.73 1.77 -14.78
N ASP A 253 -7.59 1.87 -15.48
CA ASP A 253 -7.50 1.57 -16.91
C ASP A 253 -7.81 0.09 -17.18
N ARG A 254 -7.41 -0.78 -16.23
CA ARG A 254 -7.63 -2.22 -16.30
C ARG A 254 -7.85 -2.81 -14.91
N ILE A 255 -8.75 -3.77 -14.85
CA ILE A 255 -9.06 -4.58 -13.67
C ILE A 255 -8.49 -5.98 -13.90
N VAL A 256 -7.84 -6.53 -12.88
CA VAL A 256 -7.30 -7.88 -12.85
C VAL A 256 -7.94 -8.62 -11.68
N VAL A 257 -8.66 -9.67 -11.99
CA VAL A 257 -9.35 -10.51 -11.01
C VAL A 257 -8.46 -11.66 -10.62
N LEU A 258 -8.13 -11.74 -9.33
CA LEU A 258 -7.36 -12.83 -8.75
C LEU A 258 -8.27 -13.82 -8.04
N ASP A 259 -8.00 -15.11 -8.26
CA ASP A 259 -8.54 -16.19 -7.47
C ASP A 259 -7.46 -17.26 -7.27
N GLN A 260 -7.25 -17.68 -6.02
CA GLN A 260 -6.25 -18.69 -5.62
C GLN A 260 -4.86 -18.49 -6.24
N GLY A 261 -4.37 -17.25 -6.23
CA GLY A 261 -3.05 -16.89 -6.73
C GLY A 261 -2.91 -16.81 -8.26
N ARG A 262 -4.01 -16.95 -9.00
CA ARG A 262 -4.04 -16.90 -10.46
C ARG A 262 -4.91 -15.75 -10.95
N ILE A 263 -4.60 -15.24 -12.14
CA ILE A 263 -5.48 -14.28 -12.83
C ILE A 263 -6.57 -15.09 -13.55
N VAL A 264 -7.83 -14.80 -13.21
CA VAL A 264 -9.00 -15.48 -13.80
C VAL A 264 -9.73 -14.62 -14.82
N GLU A 265 -9.70 -13.29 -14.66
CA GLU A 265 -10.33 -12.33 -15.57
C GLU A 265 -9.50 -11.06 -15.66
N GLN A 266 -9.52 -10.40 -16.82
CA GLN A 266 -8.94 -9.07 -17.02
C GLN A 266 -9.81 -8.26 -17.98
N GLY A 267 -9.97 -6.97 -17.72
CA GLY A 267 -10.74 -6.07 -18.58
C GLY A 267 -11.03 -4.73 -17.93
N THR A 268 -11.91 -3.96 -18.54
CA THR A 268 -12.49 -2.75 -17.95
C THR A 268 -13.72 -3.11 -17.12
N HIS A 269 -14.18 -2.18 -16.27
CA HIS A 269 -15.40 -2.38 -15.48
C HIS A 269 -16.58 -2.84 -16.35
N ASP A 270 -16.87 -2.11 -17.43
CA ASP A 270 -18.01 -2.39 -18.29
C ASP A 270 -17.89 -3.75 -18.98
N SER A 271 -16.70 -4.08 -19.51
CA SER A 271 -16.47 -5.36 -20.18
C SER A 271 -16.63 -6.56 -19.25
N LEU A 272 -16.14 -6.44 -18.01
CA LEU A 272 -16.21 -7.52 -17.01
C LEU A 272 -17.63 -7.68 -16.42
N ILE A 273 -18.37 -6.59 -16.25
CA ILE A 273 -19.80 -6.65 -15.89
C ILE A 273 -20.60 -7.32 -17.00
N ALA A 274 -20.39 -6.94 -18.25
CA ALA A 274 -21.07 -7.54 -19.39
C ALA A 274 -20.77 -9.03 -19.56
N ALA A 275 -19.56 -9.48 -19.21
CA ALA A 275 -19.17 -10.89 -19.25
C ALA A 275 -19.87 -11.75 -18.19
N GLY A 276 -20.43 -11.16 -17.12
CA GLY A 276 -21.18 -11.89 -16.07
C GLY A 276 -20.34 -12.88 -15.28
N GLY A 277 -19.01 -12.71 -15.27
CA GLY A 277 -18.05 -13.65 -14.68
C GLY A 277 -17.83 -13.47 -13.16
N SER A 278 -16.64 -13.79 -12.71
CA SER A 278 -16.24 -13.68 -11.29
C SER A 278 -16.24 -12.23 -10.81
N TYR A 279 -15.80 -11.30 -11.67
CA TYR A 279 -15.85 -9.87 -11.38
C TYR A 279 -17.28 -9.38 -11.14
N ALA A 280 -18.22 -9.72 -12.02
CA ALA A 280 -19.61 -9.28 -11.90
C ALA A 280 -20.24 -9.78 -10.58
N ARG A 281 -19.94 -11.02 -10.18
CA ARG A 281 -20.37 -11.57 -8.87
C ARG A 281 -19.75 -10.85 -7.69
N LEU A 282 -18.43 -10.54 -7.73
CA LEU A 282 -17.74 -9.77 -6.70
C LEU A 282 -18.29 -8.36 -6.60
N ALA A 283 -18.53 -7.71 -7.73
CA ALA A 283 -19.10 -6.37 -7.80
C ALA A 283 -20.49 -6.32 -7.18
N ALA A 284 -21.34 -7.30 -7.47
CA ALA A 284 -22.66 -7.37 -6.88
C ALA A 284 -22.65 -7.59 -5.35
N LEU A 285 -21.67 -8.32 -4.82
CA LEU A 285 -21.56 -8.61 -3.39
C LEU A 285 -20.88 -7.51 -2.58
N GLN A 286 -19.82 -6.89 -3.12
CA GLN A 286 -18.97 -5.94 -2.38
C GLN A 286 -19.39 -4.48 -2.58
N PHE A 287 -20.03 -4.15 -3.70
CA PHE A 287 -20.29 -2.76 -4.08
C PHE A 287 -21.79 -2.40 -4.07
N HIS A 288 -22.69 -3.34 -3.81
CA HIS A 288 -24.06 -3.02 -3.46
C HIS A 288 -24.10 -2.66 -1.97
N GLU A 289 -24.10 -1.37 -1.64
CA GLU A 289 -24.62 -0.93 -0.36
C GLU A 289 -26.09 -1.37 -0.27
N PRO A 290 -26.54 -1.92 0.86
CA PRO A 290 -27.98 -2.11 1.07
C PRO A 290 -28.59 -0.69 1.05
N GLN A 291 -29.36 -0.39 0.00
CA GLN A 291 -30.30 0.73 0.04
C GLN A 291 -31.18 0.49 1.27
N THR A 292 -30.94 1.26 2.32
CA THR A 292 -31.90 1.39 3.43
C THR A 292 -33.18 1.89 2.80
N VAL A 293 -34.08 0.98 2.54
CA VAL A 293 -35.49 1.28 2.22
C VAL A 293 -36.00 2.01 3.45
N SER A 294 -36.08 3.32 3.36
CA SER A 294 -36.93 4.16 4.20
C SER A 294 -38.36 3.69 3.94
N GLN A 295 -38.81 2.69 4.70
CA GLN A 295 -40.22 2.46 4.88
C GLN A 295 -40.74 3.66 5.66
N GLY A 296 -41.28 4.62 4.91
CA GLY A 296 -42.22 5.57 5.43
C GLY A 296 -43.41 4.80 5.97
N ASP A 297 -43.59 4.89 7.27
CA ASP A 297 -44.77 4.43 7.96
C ASP A 297 -45.91 5.40 7.60
N PRO A 298 -46.98 4.97 6.90
CA PRO A 298 -48.13 5.82 6.75
C PRO A 298 -49.06 5.58 7.93
N ASP A 299 -49.32 6.64 8.65
CA ASP A 299 -50.63 6.90 9.28
C ASP A 299 -51.09 5.95 10.43
N MET A 300 -51.00 6.45 11.64
CA MET A 300 -51.97 6.10 12.66
C MET A 300 -52.51 7.36 13.34
N SER A 301 -53.54 7.91 12.67
CA SER A 301 -54.57 8.68 13.39
C SER A 301 -55.32 7.72 14.30
N HIS A 302 -55.32 8.00 15.63
CA HIS A 302 -56.49 8.01 16.52
C HIS A 302 -56.11 8.51 17.88
#